data_b1b7727a62f83fb0015d1e847cbdef85
#
_entry.id   b1b7727a62f83fb0015d1e847cbdef85
#
_cell.length_a   1.000
_cell.length_b   1.000
_cell.length_c   1.000
_cell.angle_alpha   90.00
_cell.angle_beta   90.00
_cell.angle_gamma   90.00
#
_symmetry.space_group_name_H-M   'P 1'
#
loop_
_entity.id
_entity.type
_entity.pdbx_description
1 polymer ?
#
loop_
_entity_poly.entity_id
_entity_poly.type
_entity_poly.pdbx_seq_one_letter_code
_entity_poly.pdbx_strand_id
1 'polypeptide(L)'
;TGYSIVLYKKGHNNSAITQEPLFIQAVESPKKTTVLPQYREENASKLKQAVISCFYQNPSLYEGYYFDSSVKSHTVDTSGGDVAIPIIKIAAVDKKGSKVKILGSFYWFSFELSGKTLYESNMGGGSAVMYLKKVRGEYQVEKTVSPRDGSFYQKDLVTLFNGDEKAVSDFISSSKNLRKEIGKTLQKYVTANSLDITYYKSFGWEPEKINT
;
A
#
# COMPACT_ATOMS: atom_id res chain seq x y z
N THR A 1 -16.19 -16.07 5.48
CA THR A 1 -17.04 -15.81 6.66
C THR A 1 -17.90 -17.05 6.93
N GLY A 2 -17.49 -17.85 7.91
CA GLY A 2 -18.26 -19.00 8.37
C GLY A 2 -19.16 -18.58 9.53
N TYR A 3 -20.44 -18.81 9.43
CA TYR A 3 -21.40 -18.59 10.52
C TYR A 3 -21.67 -19.92 11.21
N SER A 4 -21.53 -19.99 12.54
CA SER A 4 -21.99 -21.11 13.34
C SER A 4 -23.33 -20.75 13.98
N ILE A 5 -24.35 -21.54 13.70
CA ILE A 5 -25.68 -21.36 14.28
C ILE A 5 -25.77 -22.25 15.52
N VAL A 6 -25.96 -21.65 16.71
CA VAL A 6 -26.23 -22.39 17.94
C VAL A 6 -27.74 -22.29 18.24
N LEU A 7 -28.42 -23.42 18.18
CA LEU A 7 -29.86 -23.51 18.50
C LEU A 7 -30.02 -23.92 20.00
N TYR A 8 -30.65 -23.06 20.77
CA TYR A 8 -31.08 -23.40 22.13
C TYR A 8 -32.55 -23.86 22.15
N LYS A 9 -32.80 -25.04 22.69
CA LYS A 9 -34.15 -25.57 22.92
C LYS A 9 -34.57 -25.17 24.32
N LYS A 10 -35.59 -24.30 24.44
CA LYS A 10 -36.17 -23.93 25.73
C LYS A 10 -37.22 -25.01 26.12
N GLY A 11 -37.10 -25.55 27.32
CA GLY A 11 -38.00 -26.56 27.84
C GLY A 11 -39.42 -26.01 28.03
N HIS A 12 -40.42 -26.88 27.80
CA HIS A 12 -41.84 -26.58 27.91
C HIS A 12 -42.26 -26.26 29.35
N ASN A 13 -42.91 -25.11 29.52
CA ASN A 13 -43.99 -24.92 30.47
C ASN A 13 -45.09 -24.11 29.78
N ASN A 14 -46.32 -24.68 29.78
CA ASN A 14 -47.49 -24.12 29.16
C ASN A 14 -47.97 -22.85 29.89
N SER A 15 -47.86 -21.71 29.24
CA SER A 15 -48.83 -20.61 29.30
C SER A 15 -48.34 -19.44 28.44
N ALA A 16 -49.26 -19.00 27.54
CA ALA A 16 -49.15 -17.81 26.66
C ALA A 16 -47.96 -17.78 25.68
N ILE A 17 -48.28 -18.00 24.40
CA ILE A 17 -47.38 -17.85 23.26
C ILE A 17 -47.14 -16.35 23.05
N THR A 18 -46.13 -15.79 23.67
CA THR A 18 -45.48 -14.57 23.17
C THR A 18 -44.29 -15.05 22.34
N GLN A 19 -44.39 -14.92 21.02
CA GLN A 19 -43.24 -15.11 20.14
C GLN A 19 -42.24 -13.96 20.39
N GLU A 20 -41.27 -14.21 21.25
CA GLU A 20 -40.10 -13.33 21.30
C GLU A 20 -39.23 -13.58 20.04
N PRO A 21 -38.75 -12.51 19.38
CA PRO A 21 -37.90 -12.67 18.23
C PRO A 21 -36.63 -13.43 18.64
N LEU A 22 -36.33 -14.49 17.89
CA LEU A 22 -35.05 -15.20 17.99
C LEU A 22 -33.90 -14.24 17.59
N PHE A 23 -33.22 -13.71 18.58
CA PHE A 23 -31.95 -13.01 18.33
C PHE A 23 -30.90 -14.03 17.93
N ILE A 24 -30.60 -14.10 16.65
CA ILE A 24 -29.43 -14.83 16.14
C ILE A 24 -28.24 -13.94 16.44
N GLN A 25 -27.52 -14.19 17.53
CA GLN A 25 -26.20 -13.61 17.72
C GLN A 25 -25.22 -14.34 16.78
N ALA A 26 -24.84 -13.66 15.72
CA ALA A 26 -23.72 -14.12 14.89
C ALA A 26 -22.46 -14.05 15.75
N VAL A 27 -21.98 -15.21 16.22
CA VAL A 27 -20.65 -15.31 16.82
C VAL A 27 -19.66 -15.32 15.66
N GLU A 28 -19.03 -14.18 15.41
CA GLU A 28 -17.88 -14.16 14.50
C GLU A 28 -16.82 -15.12 15.05
N SER A 29 -16.50 -16.14 14.29
CA SER A 29 -15.32 -16.98 14.59
C SER A 29 -14.11 -16.07 14.62
N PRO A 30 -13.20 -16.19 15.60
CA PRO A 30 -12.01 -15.36 15.65
C PRO A 30 -11.26 -15.51 14.34
N LYS A 31 -11.13 -14.38 13.61
CA LYS A 31 -10.39 -14.29 12.36
C LYS A 31 -8.97 -14.74 12.66
N LYS A 32 -8.55 -15.91 12.16
CA LYS A 32 -7.19 -16.39 12.33
C LYS A 32 -6.30 -15.41 11.57
N THR A 33 -5.67 -14.50 12.29
CA THR A 33 -4.80 -13.49 11.72
C THR A 33 -3.56 -14.21 11.17
N THR A 34 -3.52 -14.42 9.88
CA THR A 34 -2.33 -14.93 9.20
C THR A 34 -1.35 -13.79 9.08
N VAL A 35 -0.29 -13.79 9.88
CA VAL A 35 0.76 -12.78 9.77
C VAL A 35 1.55 -13.08 8.50
N LEU A 36 1.32 -12.26 7.47
CA LEU A 36 2.08 -12.30 6.23
C LEU A 36 3.42 -11.56 6.39
N PRO A 37 4.51 -12.04 5.74
CA PRO A 37 5.81 -11.38 5.82
C PRO A 37 5.78 -9.98 5.18
N GLN A 38 6.63 -9.08 5.65
CA GLN A 38 6.82 -7.78 5.01
C GLN A 38 7.41 -7.94 3.61
N TYR A 39 7.03 -7.06 2.69
CA TYR A 39 7.59 -7.04 1.34
C TYR A 39 9.09 -6.72 1.36
N ARG A 40 9.86 -7.54 0.66
CA ARG A 40 11.28 -7.34 0.39
C ARG A 40 11.55 -7.59 -1.10
N GLU A 41 12.48 -6.86 -1.68
CA GLU A 41 12.90 -7.06 -3.07
C GLU A 41 14.43 -7.15 -3.09
N GLU A 42 14.97 -8.37 -3.08
CA GLU A 42 16.41 -8.63 -2.93
C GLU A 42 17.27 -7.97 -4.02
N ASN A 43 16.77 -7.98 -5.27
CA ASN A 43 17.47 -7.42 -6.42
C ASN A 43 17.09 -5.96 -6.71
N ALA A 44 16.41 -5.28 -5.77
CA ALA A 44 16.11 -3.87 -5.94
C ALA A 44 17.37 -3.00 -5.89
N SER A 45 17.36 -1.89 -6.64
CA SER A 45 18.41 -0.88 -6.50
C SER A 45 18.50 -0.38 -5.05
N LYS A 46 19.68 0.04 -4.60
CA LYS A 46 19.87 0.61 -3.25
C LYS A 46 18.91 1.76 -2.94
N LEU A 47 18.53 2.56 -3.95
CA LEU A 47 17.55 3.63 -3.78
C LEU A 47 16.16 3.06 -3.48
N LYS A 48 15.72 2.04 -4.24
CA LYS A 48 14.42 1.40 -4.02
C LYS A 48 14.38 0.66 -2.67
N GLN A 49 15.46 0.00 -2.29
CA GLN A 49 15.59 -0.62 -0.95
C GLN A 49 15.44 0.40 0.18
N ALA A 50 16.05 1.59 0.03
CA ALA A 50 15.90 2.67 1.01
C ALA A 50 14.45 3.15 1.14
N VAL A 51 13.72 3.23 0.02
CA VAL A 51 12.29 3.61 0.02
C VAL A 51 11.43 2.53 0.68
N ILE A 52 11.67 1.24 0.39
CA ILE A 52 10.99 0.11 1.04
C ILE A 52 11.25 0.12 2.56
N SER A 53 12.50 0.31 2.96
CA SER A 53 12.87 0.41 4.38
C SER A 53 12.18 1.60 5.06
N CYS A 54 12.11 2.75 4.39
CA CYS A 54 11.43 3.93 4.89
C CYS A 54 9.93 3.66 5.14
N PHE A 55 9.26 2.96 4.24
CA PHE A 55 7.86 2.60 4.39
C PHE A 55 7.58 1.86 5.70
N TYR A 56 8.40 0.87 6.03
CA TYR A 56 8.19 0.05 7.22
C TYR A 56 8.75 0.66 8.51
N GLN A 57 9.86 1.38 8.43
CA GLN A 57 10.58 1.89 9.61
C GLN A 57 10.22 3.31 9.98
N ASN A 58 9.89 4.14 8.98
CA ASN A 58 9.61 5.57 9.14
C ASN A 58 8.41 5.99 8.26
N PRO A 59 7.21 5.47 8.52
CA PRO A 59 6.04 5.75 7.68
C PRO A 59 5.71 7.24 7.57
N SER A 60 6.00 8.05 8.59
CA SER A 60 5.82 9.50 8.55
C SER A 60 6.71 10.21 7.53
N LEU A 61 7.91 9.69 7.27
CA LEU A 61 8.78 10.20 6.18
C LEU A 61 8.31 9.70 4.81
N TYR A 62 7.73 8.50 4.75
CA TYR A 62 7.17 7.96 3.52
C TYR A 62 5.89 8.73 3.11
N GLU A 63 5.04 9.09 4.06
CA GLU A 63 3.82 9.87 3.85
C GLU A 63 4.11 11.25 3.25
N GLY A 64 5.10 11.96 3.83
CA GLY A 64 5.50 13.29 3.39
C GLY A 64 4.43 14.37 3.58
N TYR A 65 4.67 15.49 2.93
CA TYR A 65 3.82 16.69 2.99
C TYR A 65 3.52 17.19 1.59
N TYR A 66 2.39 17.87 1.41
CA TYR A 66 2.15 18.61 0.18
C TYR A 66 3.14 19.77 0.02
N PHE A 67 3.47 20.07 -1.22
CA PHE A 67 4.36 21.17 -1.56
C PHE A 67 3.85 22.48 -0.93
N ASP A 68 4.79 23.20 -0.31
CA ASP A 68 4.52 24.48 0.37
C ASP A 68 3.47 24.41 1.49
N SER A 69 3.31 23.25 2.13
CA SER A 69 2.29 23.02 3.15
C SER A 69 2.88 22.27 4.35
N SER A 70 2.28 22.48 5.51
CA SER A 70 2.47 21.65 6.70
C SER A 70 1.50 20.46 6.75
N VAL A 71 0.58 20.37 5.78
CA VAL A 71 -0.41 19.28 5.71
C VAL A 71 0.26 18.05 5.13
N LYS A 72 0.11 16.91 5.81
CA LYS A 72 0.55 15.60 5.29
C LYS A 72 -0.17 15.27 3.99
N SER A 73 0.56 14.75 3.01
CA SER A 73 0.00 14.40 1.71
C SER A 73 -0.80 13.10 1.75
N HIS A 74 -0.36 12.17 2.60
CA HIS A 74 -0.95 10.84 2.74
C HIS A 74 -0.84 10.39 4.20
N THR A 75 -1.62 9.38 4.56
CA THR A 75 -1.52 8.70 5.84
C THR A 75 -1.34 7.22 5.60
N VAL A 76 -0.23 6.65 6.06
CA VAL A 76 -0.02 5.20 6.00
C VAL A 76 -0.83 4.55 7.10
N ASP A 77 -1.96 3.99 6.73
CA ASP A 77 -2.81 3.20 7.62
C ASP A 77 -2.75 1.72 7.21
N THR A 78 -1.94 0.96 7.92
CA THR A 78 -1.78 -0.48 7.70
C THR A 78 -2.67 -1.35 8.58
N SER A 79 -3.55 -0.75 9.37
CA SER A 79 -4.38 -1.47 10.36
C SER A 79 -5.48 -2.33 9.74
N GLY A 80 -5.84 -2.07 8.48
CA GLY A 80 -6.96 -2.72 7.79
C GLY A 80 -6.62 -4.00 7.04
N GLY A 81 -5.43 -4.62 7.21
CA GLY A 81 -5.05 -5.80 6.43
C GLY A 81 -4.02 -6.70 7.08
N ASP A 82 -3.85 -7.89 6.52
CA ASP A 82 -2.84 -8.88 6.97
C ASP A 82 -1.42 -8.51 6.51
N VAL A 83 -1.30 -7.68 5.46
CA VAL A 83 -0.03 -7.15 4.96
C VAL A 83 -0.22 -5.81 4.26
N ALA A 84 0.74 -4.90 4.43
CA ALA A 84 0.85 -3.68 3.64
C ALA A 84 2.09 -3.76 2.74
N ILE A 85 1.91 -3.46 1.45
CA ILE A 85 2.93 -3.60 0.41
C ILE A 85 3.14 -2.28 -0.31
N PRO A 86 4.36 -1.70 -0.29
CA PRO A 86 4.66 -0.50 -1.05
C PRO A 86 4.86 -0.82 -2.54
N ILE A 87 4.17 -0.08 -3.40
CA ILE A 87 4.28 -0.16 -4.86
C ILE A 87 5.10 1.05 -5.34
N ILE A 88 6.36 0.80 -5.68
CA ILE A 88 7.34 1.84 -5.93
C ILE A 88 7.80 1.82 -7.38
N LYS A 89 7.61 2.94 -8.07
CA LYS A 89 8.17 3.19 -9.41
C LYS A 89 9.00 4.46 -9.38
N ILE A 90 10.33 4.32 -9.43
CA ILE A 90 11.26 5.44 -9.57
C ILE A 90 11.35 5.76 -11.07
N ALA A 91 11.02 6.99 -11.44
CA ALA A 91 11.03 7.47 -12.82
C ALA A 91 12.31 8.24 -13.16
N ALA A 92 12.78 9.08 -12.25
CA ALA A 92 14.01 9.85 -12.47
C ALA A 92 14.82 10.00 -11.18
N VAL A 93 16.12 10.23 -11.34
CA VAL A 93 17.08 10.36 -10.23
C VAL A 93 18.01 11.54 -10.52
N ASP A 94 18.07 12.51 -9.61
CA ASP A 94 19.06 13.58 -9.59
C ASP A 94 20.03 13.37 -8.42
N LYS A 95 21.34 13.30 -8.71
CA LYS A 95 22.38 13.06 -7.71
C LYS A 95 23.35 14.24 -7.65
N LYS A 96 23.51 14.81 -6.48
CA LYS A 96 24.47 15.89 -6.19
C LYS A 96 25.29 15.53 -4.95
N GLY A 97 26.47 14.95 -5.16
CA GLY A 97 27.30 14.43 -4.08
C GLY A 97 26.60 13.32 -3.28
N SER A 98 26.46 13.53 -1.97
CA SER A 98 25.75 12.59 -1.09
C SER A 98 24.22 12.76 -1.10
N LYS A 99 23.70 13.84 -1.68
CA LYS A 99 22.25 14.13 -1.77
C LYS A 99 21.69 13.56 -3.05
N VAL A 100 20.52 12.94 -2.94
CA VAL A 100 19.80 12.35 -4.07
C VAL A 100 18.35 12.77 -4.00
N LYS A 101 17.78 13.17 -5.14
CA LYS A 101 16.34 13.30 -5.31
C LYS A 101 15.86 12.20 -6.23
N ILE A 102 14.74 11.59 -5.91
CA ILE A 102 14.05 10.65 -6.79
C ILE A 102 12.63 11.15 -7.05
N LEU A 103 12.26 11.21 -8.33
CA LEU A 103 10.90 11.45 -8.79
C LEU A 103 10.24 10.10 -9.07
N GLY A 104 9.02 9.88 -8.58
CA GLY A 104 8.37 8.61 -8.79
C GLY A 104 6.93 8.54 -8.26
N SER A 105 6.37 7.34 -8.37
CA SER A 105 5.11 6.97 -7.75
C SER A 105 5.41 6.09 -6.54
N PHE A 106 4.86 6.47 -5.40
CA PHE A 106 5.09 5.84 -4.10
C PHE A 106 3.74 5.53 -3.46
N TYR A 107 3.08 4.48 -3.98
CA TYR A 107 1.83 3.99 -3.45
C TYR A 107 2.08 2.90 -2.40
N TRP A 108 1.08 2.62 -1.58
CA TRP A 108 1.01 1.44 -0.74
C TRP A 108 -0.40 0.88 -0.77
N PHE A 109 -0.51 -0.42 -0.58
CA PHE A 109 -1.76 -1.15 -0.53
C PHE A 109 -1.74 -2.09 0.66
N SER A 110 -2.81 -2.08 1.46
CA SER A 110 -3.05 -3.11 2.47
C SER A 110 -3.94 -4.18 1.88
N PHE A 111 -3.63 -5.43 2.21
CA PHE A 111 -4.37 -6.59 1.72
C PHE A 111 -4.78 -7.49 2.88
N GLU A 112 -6.00 -8.03 2.78
CA GLU A 112 -6.48 -9.14 3.57
C GLU A 112 -6.36 -10.43 2.76
N LEU A 113 -5.83 -11.51 3.38
CA LEU A 113 -5.76 -12.81 2.74
C LEU A 113 -7.04 -13.61 3.02
N SER A 114 -7.71 -14.06 1.97
CA SER A 114 -8.83 -14.99 2.06
C SER A 114 -8.64 -16.12 1.05
N GLY A 115 -8.46 -17.33 1.54
CA GLY A 115 -8.05 -18.48 0.71
C GLY A 115 -6.71 -18.20 0.01
N LYS A 116 -6.73 -18.20 -1.32
CA LYS A 116 -5.55 -17.90 -2.17
C LYS A 116 -5.61 -16.50 -2.81
N THR A 117 -6.44 -15.61 -2.29
CA THR A 117 -6.66 -14.27 -2.85
C THR A 117 -6.32 -13.18 -1.85
N LEU A 118 -5.51 -12.22 -2.27
CA LEU A 118 -5.28 -10.96 -1.57
C LEU A 118 -6.38 -9.96 -1.95
N TYR A 119 -7.16 -9.53 -1.00
CA TYR A 119 -8.20 -8.50 -1.16
C TYR A 119 -7.66 -7.17 -0.69
N GLU A 120 -7.69 -6.17 -1.57
CA GLU A 120 -7.35 -4.80 -1.19
C GLU A 120 -8.33 -4.30 -0.12
N SER A 121 -7.79 -3.87 1.01
CA SER A 121 -8.55 -3.33 2.14
C SER A 121 -8.34 -1.83 2.30
N ASN A 122 -7.15 -1.32 1.93
CA ASN A 122 -6.83 0.10 2.00
C ASN A 122 -5.71 0.44 1.02
N MET A 123 -5.62 1.71 0.61
CA MET A 123 -4.56 2.21 -0.24
C MET A 123 -4.25 3.67 0.05
N GLY A 124 -3.04 4.07 -0.29
CA GLY A 124 -2.64 5.47 -0.22
C GLY A 124 -1.37 5.74 -1.04
N GLY A 125 -0.88 6.95 -0.92
CA GLY A 125 0.31 7.39 -1.63
C GLY A 125 0.00 8.08 -2.96
N GLY A 126 1.03 8.33 -3.74
CA GLY A 126 0.91 9.05 -4.99
C GLY A 126 2.24 9.39 -5.63
N SER A 127 2.21 10.41 -6.47
CA SER A 127 3.41 10.99 -7.07
C SER A 127 4.12 11.88 -6.07
N ALA A 128 5.42 11.76 -5.97
CA ALA A 128 6.21 12.59 -5.08
C ALA A 128 7.68 12.71 -5.53
N VAL A 129 8.38 13.65 -4.90
CA VAL A 129 9.84 13.70 -4.89
C VAL A 129 10.32 13.32 -3.50
N MET A 130 11.10 12.24 -3.42
CA MET A 130 11.79 11.87 -2.19
C MET A 130 13.23 12.38 -2.21
N TYR A 131 13.64 12.93 -1.08
CA TYR A 131 14.99 13.42 -0.83
C TYR A 131 15.71 12.38 0.01
N LEU A 132 16.85 11.93 -0.48
CA LEU A 132 17.66 10.93 0.20
C LEU A 132 19.07 11.47 0.42
N LYS A 133 19.72 10.93 1.44
CA LYS A 133 21.13 11.16 1.73
C LYS A 133 21.88 9.83 1.78
N LYS A 134 23.09 9.82 1.23
CA LYS A 134 23.98 8.67 1.37
C LYS A 134 24.78 8.80 2.66
N VAL A 135 24.59 7.84 3.59
CA VAL A 135 25.26 7.77 4.88
C VAL A 135 25.94 6.42 5.00
N ARG A 136 27.26 6.39 5.18
CA ARG A 136 28.04 5.14 5.31
C ARG A 136 27.80 4.11 4.21
N GLY A 137 27.60 4.60 2.98
CA GLY A 137 27.39 3.73 1.80
C GLY A 137 25.92 3.39 1.51
N GLU A 138 25.01 3.61 2.43
CA GLU A 138 23.56 3.34 2.30
C GLU A 138 22.76 4.63 2.11
N TYR A 139 21.60 4.53 1.42
CA TYR A 139 20.70 5.65 1.26
C TYR A 139 19.64 5.65 2.36
N GLN A 140 19.29 6.84 2.84
CA GLN A 140 18.23 7.08 3.82
C GLN A 140 17.32 8.17 3.29
N VAL A 141 16.01 7.96 3.40
CA VAL A 141 15.00 8.98 3.07
C VAL A 141 15.00 10.03 4.18
N GLU A 142 15.17 11.30 3.81
CA GLU A 142 15.14 12.43 4.72
C GLU A 142 13.81 13.17 4.66
N LYS A 143 13.18 13.21 3.49
CA LYS A 143 11.95 13.96 3.25
C LYS A 143 11.23 13.43 2.03
N THR A 144 9.90 13.45 2.07
CA THR A 144 9.03 13.23 0.92
C THR A 144 8.14 14.45 0.73
N VAL A 145 8.00 14.89 -0.51
CA VAL A 145 7.12 16.02 -0.85
C VAL A 145 6.29 15.66 -2.06
N SER A 146 4.98 15.69 -1.89
CA SER A 146 3.99 15.48 -2.95
C SER A 146 3.55 16.82 -3.56
N PRO A 147 3.26 16.86 -4.85
CA PRO A 147 2.67 18.03 -5.48
C PRO A 147 1.27 18.28 -4.91
N ARG A 148 0.81 19.50 -4.99
CA ARG A 148 -0.62 19.82 -4.82
C ARG A 148 -1.42 19.28 -6.00
N ASP A 149 -2.70 19.06 -5.77
CA ASP A 149 -3.60 18.56 -6.79
C ASP A 149 -4.01 19.62 -7.83
N GLY A 150 -4.65 19.17 -8.90
CA GLY A 150 -5.23 20.00 -9.94
C GLY A 150 -4.18 20.75 -10.77
N SER A 151 -4.40 22.04 -10.99
CA SER A 151 -3.56 22.88 -11.86
C SER A 151 -2.14 23.10 -11.35
N PHE A 152 -1.88 22.81 -10.09
CA PHE A 152 -0.54 22.95 -9.48
C PHE A 152 0.33 21.72 -9.67
N TYR A 153 -0.25 20.56 -9.95
CA TYR A 153 0.42 19.27 -9.94
C TYR A 153 1.73 19.24 -10.74
N GLN A 154 1.67 19.55 -12.01
CA GLN A 154 2.86 19.53 -12.88
C GLN A 154 3.89 20.59 -12.47
N LYS A 155 3.43 21.81 -12.18
CA LYS A 155 4.31 22.94 -11.79
C LYS A 155 5.07 22.63 -10.50
N ASP A 156 4.38 22.03 -9.53
CA ASP A 156 5.01 21.66 -8.26
C ASP A 156 6.06 20.55 -8.47
N LEU A 157 5.76 19.51 -9.26
CA LEU A 157 6.75 18.48 -9.61
C LEU A 157 7.98 19.06 -10.32
N VAL A 158 7.80 19.96 -11.28
CA VAL A 158 8.92 20.64 -11.97
C VAL A 158 9.78 21.41 -10.96
N THR A 159 9.14 22.18 -10.08
CA THR A 159 9.84 22.95 -9.03
C THR A 159 10.60 22.01 -8.06
N LEU A 160 9.95 20.96 -7.59
CA LEU A 160 10.55 19.97 -6.68
C LEU A 160 11.73 19.24 -7.32
N PHE A 161 11.66 18.95 -8.62
CA PHE A 161 12.68 18.22 -9.36
C PHE A 161 13.64 19.14 -10.15
N ASN A 162 13.97 20.28 -9.54
CA ASN A 162 15.03 21.21 -9.99
C ASN A 162 14.76 21.85 -11.39
N GLY A 163 13.53 21.99 -11.81
CA GLY A 163 13.18 22.57 -13.11
C GLY A 163 13.29 21.60 -14.29
N ASP A 164 13.48 20.29 -14.06
CA ASP A 164 13.57 19.31 -15.14
C ASP A 164 12.16 18.95 -15.68
N GLU A 165 11.67 19.82 -16.57
CA GLU A 165 10.36 19.67 -17.23
C GLU A 165 10.29 18.38 -18.04
N LYS A 166 11.41 17.96 -18.67
CA LYS A 166 11.43 16.75 -19.47
C LYS A 166 11.21 15.51 -18.60
N ALA A 167 11.96 15.37 -17.51
CA ALA A 167 11.79 14.23 -16.60
C ALA A 167 10.39 14.16 -16.01
N VAL A 168 9.79 15.30 -15.67
CA VAL A 168 8.42 15.38 -15.14
C VAL A 168 7.40 15.01 -16.21
N SER A 169 7.53 15.50 -17.45
CA SER A 169 6.64 15.15 -18.54
C SER A 169 6.69 13.67 -18.89
N ASP A 170 7.89 13.08 -18.97
CA ASP A 170 8.11 11.64 -19.20
C ASP A 170 7.48 10.81 -18.08
N PHE A 171 7.63 11.25 -16.82
CA PHE A 171 7.01 10.61 -15.66
C PHE A 171 5.49 10.61 -15.74
N ILE A 172 4.86 11.78 -15.96
CA ILE A 172 3.40 11.91 -16.05
C ILE A 172 2.84 11.03 -17.18
N SER A 173 3.51 11.01 -18.33
CA SER A 173 3.11 10.19 -19.48
C SER A 173 3.20 8.68 -19.18
N SER A 174 4.18 8.27 -18.39
CA SER A 174 4.45 6.86 -18.04
C SER A 174 3.67 6.35 -16.83
N SER A 175 3.04 7.23 -16.05
CA SER A 175 2.40 6.88 -14.77
C SER A 175 1.06 6.12 -14.90
N LYS A 176 0.53 5.98 -16.11
CA LYS A 176 -0.81 5.46 -16.41
C LYS A 176 -1.04 3.97 -16.12
N ASN A 177 -0.07 3.22 -15.56
CA ASN A 177 -0.16 1.76 -15.47
C ASN A 177 0.08 1.23 -14.05
N LEU A 178 -0.60 1.84 -13.04
CA LEU A 178 -0.49 1.42 -11.64
C LEU A 178 -0.87 -0.04 -11.44
N ARG A 179 -1.93 -0.52 -12.09
CA ARG A 179 -2.41 -1.91 -12.01
C ARG A 179 -1.33 -2.92 -12.41
N LYS A 180 -0.59 -2.65 -13.48
CA LYS A 180 0.53 -3.49 -13.91
C LYS A 180 1.67 -3.51 -12.87
N GLU A 181 1.93 -2.39 -12.23
CA GLU A 181 2.97 -2.33 -11.19
C GLU A 181 2.54 -3.05 -9.90
N ILE A 182 1.26 -3.01 -9.54
CA ILE A 182 0.69 -3.82 -8.45
C ILE A 182 0.92 -5.31 -8.75
N GLY A 183 0.46 -5.81 -9.91
CA GLY A 183 0.60 -7.22 -10.28
C GLY A 183 2.05 -7.69 -10.25
N LYS A 184 2.99 -6.93 -10.83
CA LYS A 184 4.43 -7.24 -10.78
C LYS A 184 5.00 -7.28 -9.35
N THR A 185 4.58 -6.34 -8.51
CA THR A 185 5.08 -6.28 -7.13
C THR A 185 4.53 -7.45 -6.31
N LEU A 186 3.24 -7.78 -6.47
CA LEU A 186 2.63 -8.94 -5.83
C LEU A 186 3.24 -10.25 -6.30
N GLN A 187 3.56 -10.39 -7.60
CA GLN A 187 4.29 -11.54 -8.12
C GLN A 187 5.62 -11.74 -7.40
N LYS A 188 6.44 -10.67 -7.31
CA LYS A 188 7.72 -10.72 -6.58
C LYS A 188 7.52 -11.09 -5.11
N TYR A 189 6.51 -10.51 -4.46
CA TYR A 189 6.18 -10.76 -3.07
C TYR A 189 5.82 -12.23 -2.82
N VAL A 190 4.92 -12.78 -3.63
CA VAL A 190 4.46 -14.18 -3.52
C VAL A 190 5.61 -15.14 -3.77
N THR A 191 6.41 -14.89 -4.84
CA THR A 191 7.55 -15.75 -5.21
C THR A 191 8.64 -15.73 -4.14
N ALA A 192 9.06 -14.54 -3.68
CA ALA A 192 10.15 -14.39 -2.71
C ALA A 192 9.82 -15.01 -1.34
N ASN A 193 8.54 -15.10 -1.00
CA ASN A 193 8.10 -15.66 0.29
C ASN A 193 7.48 -17.08 0.14
N SER A 194 7.51 -17.68 -1.05
CA SER A 194 6.92 -19.01 -1.33
C SER A 194 5.48 -19.14 -0.86
N LEU A 195 4.67 -18.09 -1.07
CA LEU A 195 3.28 -18.04 -0.62
C LEU A 195 2.34 -18.74 -1.61
N ASP A 196 1.39 -19.52 -1.10
CA ASP A 196 0.33 -20.14 -1.91
C ASP A 196 -0.82 -19.15 -2.17
N ILE A 197 -0.48 -18.03 -2.82
CA ILE A 197 -1.40 -16.97 -3.21
C ILE A 197 -1.42 -16.88 -4.72
N THR A 198 -2.60 -16.94 -5.32
CA THR A 198 -2.77 -17.05 -6.79
C THR A 198 -3.43 -15.81 -7.39
N TYR A 199 -4.27 -15.12 -6.62
CA TYR A 199 -5.05 -14.00 -7.09
C TYR A 199 -4.90 -12.78 -6.21
N TYR A 200 -5.16 -11.60 -6.77
CA TYR A 200 -5.44 -10.40 -6.01
C TYR A 200 -6.70 -9.71 -6.55
N LYS A 201 -7.38 -8.97 -5.69
CA LYS A 201 -8.59 -8.24 -6.04
C LYS A 201 -8.51 -6.83 -5.50
N SER A 202 -8.44 -5.86 -6.40
CA SER A 202 -8.59 -4.45 -6.08
C SER A 202 -10.05 -4.04 -5.99
N PHE A 203 -10.31 -2.93 -5.32
CA PHE A 203 -11.65 -2.42 -5.08
C PHE A 203 -12.41 -2.21 -6.40
N GLY A 204 -13.62 -2.77 -6.50
CA GLY A 204 -14.47 -2.62 -7.69
C GLY A 204 -14.07 -3.43 -8.91
N TRP A 205 -13.03 -4.29 -8.84
CA TRP A 205 -12.54 -5.09 -9.97
C TRP A 205 -12.73 -6.59 -9.72
N GLU A 206 -12.79 -7.36 -10.80
CA GLU A 206 -12.73 -8.81 -10.72
C GLU A 206 -11.33 -9.26 -10.26
N PRO A 207 -11.23 -10.43 -9.59
CA PRO A 207 -9.94 -10.99 -9.21
C PRO A 207 -9.02 -11.19 -10.41
N GLU A 208 -7.76 -10.74 -10.26
CA GLU A 208 -6.72 -10.94 -11.25
C GLU A 208 -5.73 -12.00 -10.79
N LYS A 209 -5.29 -12.82 -11.74
CA LYS A 209 -4.26 -13.82 -11.48
C LYS A 209 -2.89 -13.14 -11.29
N ILE A 210 -2.22 -13.47 -10.19
CA ILE A 210 -0.81 -13.15 -10.00
C ILE A 210 -0.03 -14.15 -10.88
N ASN A 211 0.55 -13.66 -11.97
CA ASN A 211 1.34 -14.51 -12.88
C ASN A 211 2.66 -14.85 -12.16
N THR A 212 2.78 -16.04 -11.64
CA THR A 212 4.00 -16.62 -11.04
C THR A 212 4.84 -17.29 -12.11
#